data_35c40862d7540e1125d7d8fc3e4f9810
#
_entry.id   35c40862d7540e1125d7d8fc3e4f9810
#
_cell.length_a   1.000
_cell.length_b   1.000
_cell.length_c   1.000
_cell.angle_alpha   90.00
_cell.angle_beta   90.00
_cell.angle_gamma   90.00
#
_symmetry.space_group_name_H-M   'P 1'
#
loop_
_entity.id
_entity.type
_entity.pdbx_description
1 polymer ?
#
loop_
_entity_poly.entity_id
_entity_poly.type
_entity_poly.pdbx_seq_one_letter_code
_entity_poly.pdbx_strand_id
1 'polypeptide(L)'
;HVVNLGLEQDTADLANIEQQVIRKGSHFFGVEPAISREELERALELGFTYADRLHADGLQVVAIGNVGERAFLDSLVTTATITGCAYEDILVHNEYGPTVEQRAAHIHSFVDRFNIAVDDWSALGESERHDAVLNLLHVAGGLDIAFLTAFILGAASHRMAVVFDNVVTGAAILAAVTIAPLVKDYVFPSAVYDEPIHDEPIHKEQCRFLGVKPYLHYNLLIDEALGSTMGLSIIDASMH
;
A
#
# COMPACT_ATOMS: atom_id res chain seq x y z
N HIS A 1 15.10 6.46 5.79
CA HIS A 1 14.86 7.27 4.58
C HIS A 1 13.41 7.73 4.57
N VAL A 2 13.18 9.04 4.42
CA VAL A 2 11.87 9.63 4.23
C VAL A 2 11.86 10.29 2.86
N VAL A 3 10.89 9.91 2.03
CA VAL A 3 10.77 10.39 0.64
C VAL A 3 9.46 11.15 0.50
N ASN A 4 9.54 12.44 0.17
CA ASN A 4 8.36 13.25 -0.13
C ASN A 4 8.01 13.10 -1.61
N LEU A 5 6.90 12.44 -1.92
CA LEU A 5 6.37 12.26 -3.27
C LEU A 5 5.36 13.36 -3.66
N GLY A 6 4.79 14.05 -2.66
CA GLY A 6 3.77 15.04 -2.99
C GLY A 6 2.98 15.62 -1.83
N LEU A 7 3.59 15.87 -0.69
CA LEU A 7 2.92 16.60 0.39
C LEU A 7 2.50 18.00 -0.08
N GLU A 8 1.30 18.44 0.30
CA GLU A 8 0.81 19.79 0.00
C GLU A 8 1.65 20.85 0.72
N GLN A 9 2.08 20.53 1.95
CA GLN A 9 2.92 21.39 2.76
C GLN A 9 4.36 21.41 2.23
N ASP A 10 4.99 22.57 2.35
CA ASP A 10 6.41 22.70 2.02
C ASP A 10 7.25 22.04 3.11
N THR A 11 8.08 21.10 2.70
CA THR A 11 8.98 20.36 3.58
C THR A 11 10.45 20.55 3.20
N ALA A 12 10.76 21.53 2.34
CA ALA A 12 12.11 21.76 1.84
C ALA A 12 13.11 22.09 2.96
N ASP A 13 12.64 22.72 4.03
CA ASP A 13 13.46 23.10 5.20
C ASP A 13 13.64 21.94 6.21
N LEU A 14 12.96 20.82 6.02
CA LEU A 14 13.07 19.68 6.93
C LEU A 14 14.29 18.83 6.57
N ALA A 15 15.22 18.70 7.50
CA ALA A 15 16.37 17.82 7.34
C ALA A 15 15.93 16.36 7.23
N ASN A 16 16.65 15.58 6.45
CA ASN A 16 16.47 14.13 6.26
C ASN A 16 15.20 13.72 5.49
N ILE A 17 14.57 14.63 4.75
CA ILE A 17 13.50 14.30 3.80
C ILE A 17 14.01 14.48 2.37
N GLU A 18 14.01 13.41 1.60
CA GLU A 18 14.35 13.48 0.18
C GLU A 18 13.16 14.01 -0.60
N GLN A 19 13.37 15.11 -1.33
CA GLN A 19 12.33 15.76 -2.11
C GLN A 19 12.25 15.15 -3.51
N GLN A 20 11.30 14.25 -3.72
CA GLN A 20 11.00 13.62 -5.02
C GLN A 20 9.58 13.96 -5.45
N VAL A 21 9.18 15.19 -5.21
CA VAL A 21 7.82 15.66 -5.45
C VAL A 21 7.42 15.46 -6.91
N ILE A 22 6.49 14.57 -7.15
CA ILE A 22 5.87 14.31 -8.45
C ILE A 22 4.74 15.32 -8.67
N ARG A 23 3.89 15.46 -7.64
CA ARG A 23 2.75 16.36 -7.62
C ARG A 23 2.41 16.73 -6.18
N LYS A 24 1.94 17.94 -5.93
CA LYS A 24 1.43 18.34 -4.60
C LYS A 24 -0.04 17.91 -4.44
N GLY A 25 -0.29 17.12 -3.39
CA GLY A 25 -1.61 16.54 -3.10
C GLY A 25 -2.06 15.47 -4.08
N SER A 26 -3.22 14.87 -3.84
CA SER A 26 -3.88 13.90 -4.73
C SER A 26 -5.05 14.53 -5.46
N HIS A 27 -5.49 13.92 -6.55
CA HIS A 27 -6.77 14.24 -7.17
C HIS A 27 -7.95 13.89 -6.23
N PHE A 28 -9.11 14.46 -6.55
CA PHE A 28 -10.27 14.25 -5.68
C PHE A 28 -10.86 12.87 -5.94
N PHE A 29 -10.73 11.98 -4.95
CA PHE A 29 -11.29 10.63 -5.02
C PHE A 29 -12.77 10.65 -5.38
N GLY A 30 -13.19 9.79 -6.29
CA GLY A 30 -14.57 9.68 -6.76
C GLY A 30 -14.92 10.59 -7.94
N VAL A 31 -14.08 11.54 -8.30
CA VAL A 31 -14.30 12.47 -9.43
C VAL A 31 -13.42 12.13 -10.62
N GLU A 32 -12.16 11.92 -10.39
CA GLU A 32 -11.13 11.63 -11.38
C GLU A 32 -10.15 10.57 -10.86
N PRO A 33 -9.29 9.96 -11.72
CA PRO A 33 -8.25 9.04 -11.26
C PRO A 33 -7.33 9.71 -10.23
N ALA A 34 -6.83 8.93 -9.27
CA ALA A 34 -5.98 9.42 -8.19
C ALA A 34 -4.71 10.13 -8.69
N ILE A 35 -4.12 9.61 -9.75
CA ILE A 35 -2.90 10.14 -10.38
C ILE A 35 -2.97 10.00 -11.92
N SER A 36 -2.25 10.83 -12.66
CA SER A 36 -2.13 10.66 -14.12
C SER A 36 -1.27 9.44 -14.48
N ARG A 37 -1.27 9.05 -15.75
CA ARG A 37 -0.41 7.94 -16.23
C ARG A 37 1.08 8.30 -16.12
N GLU A 38 1.45 9.53 -16.42
CA GLU A 38 2.81 10.03 -16.30
C GLU A 38 3.27 10.09 -14.83
N GLU A 39 2.37 10.48 -13.92
CA GLU A 39 2.63 10.46 -12.48
C GLU A 39 2.81 9.04 -11.96
N LEU A 40 2.00 8.08 -12.44
CA LEU A 40 2.15 6.65 -12.13
C LEU A 40 3.52 6.15 -12.60
N GLU A 41 3.88 6.36 -13.88
CA GLU A 41 5.16 5.93 -14.42
C GLU A 41 6.33 6.49 -13.61
N ARG A 42 6.25 7.77 -13.24
CA ARG A 42 7.28 8.41 -12.41
C ARG A 42 7.38 7.82 -11.00
N ALA A 43 6.25 7.52 -10.37
CA ALA A 43 6.22 6.88 -9.05
C ALA A 43 6.82 5.48 -9.09
N LEU A 44 6.49 4.69 -10.13
CA LEU A 44 7.06 3.36 -10.32
C LEU A 44 8.57 3.40 -10.57
N GLU A 45 9.04 4.30 -11.45
CA GLU A 45 10.46 4.49 -11.73
C GLU A 45 11.25 4.82 -10.46
N LEU A 46 10.72 5.74 -9.64
CA LEU A 46 11.34 6.10 -8.36
C LEU A 46 11.36 4.90 -7.40
N GLY A 47 10.28 4.13 -7.31
CA GLY A 47 10.22 2.96 -6.44
C GLY A 47 11.31 1.94 -6.76
N PHE A 48 11.49 1.58 -8.03
CA PHE A 48 12.57 0.70 -8.46
C PHE A 48 13.95 1.31 -8.20
N THR A 49 14.15 2.58 -8.51
CA THR A 49 15.43 3.29 -8.27
C THR A 49 15.82 3.25 -6.80
N TYR A 50 14.86 3.41 -5.89
CA TYR A 50 15.12 3.32 -4.45
C TYR A 50 15.46 1.91 -3.99
N ALA A 51 14.80 0.88 -4.53
CA ALA A 51 15.13 -0.50 -4.23
C ALA A 51 16.56 -0.84 -4.67
N ASP A 52 16.94 -0.46 -5.89
CA ASP A 52 18.29 -0.65 -6.44
C ASP A 52 19.34 0.05 -5.58
N ARG A 53 19.07 1.29 -5.16
CA ARG A 53 19.97 2.07 -4.31
C ARG A 53 20.19 1.41 -2.95
N LEU A 54 19.10 1.02 -2.26
CA LEU A 54 19.22 0.41 -0.93
C LEU A 54 19.90 -0.96 -1.00
N HIS A 55 19.66 -1.72 -2.06
CA HIS A 55 20.40 -2.96 -2.31
C HIS A 55 21.90 -2.69 -2.53
N ALA A 56 22.27 -1.68 -3.32
CA ALA A 56 23.67 -1.29 -3.55
C ALA A 56 24.36 -0.82 -2.26
N ASP A 57 23.60 -0.21 -1.33
CA ASP A 57 24.06 0.17 0.01
C ASP A 57 24.22 -1.06 0.95
N GLY A 58 23.89 -2.26 0.49
CA GLY A 58 24.07 -3.53 1.21
C GLY A 58 22.91 -3.92 2.11
N LEU A 59 21.74 -3.27 2.02
CA LEU A 59 20.58 -3.64 2.81
C LEU A 59 20.00 -4.98 2.31
N GLN A 60 19.64 -5.84 3.25
CA GLN A 60 19.00 -7.13 3.00
C GLN A 60 17.57 -7.20 3.54
N VAL A 61 17.23 -6.33 4.48
CA VAL A 61 15.90 -6.22 5.09
C VAL A 61 15.52 -4.76 5.18
N VAL A 62 14.30 -4.44 4.85
CA VAL A 62 13.75 -3.08 4.93
C VAL A 62 12.40 -3.08 5.63
N ALA A 63 12.16 -2.11 6.50
CA ALA A 63 10.83 -1.80 7.02
C ALA A 63 10.24 -0.66 6.18
N ILE A 64 9.03 -0.85 5.70
CA ILE A 64 8.32 0.16 4.92
C ILE A 64 7.18 0.77 5.72
N GLY A 65 6.86 2.01 5.42
CA GLY A 65 5.76 2.75 6.02
C GLY A 65 5.28 3.88 5.12
N ASN A 66 4.22 4.52 5.56
CA ASN A 66 3.61 5.64 4.86
C ASN A 66 3.26 6.73 5.88
N VAL A 67 3.47 7.98 5.51
CA VAL A 67 3.01 9.15 6.23
C VAL A 67 2.22 10.01 5.24
N GLY A 68 0.91 10.08 5.43
CA GLY A 68 0.05 10.87 4.53
C GLY A 68 -1.42 10.77 4.90
N GLU A 69 -2.17 11.82 4.58
CA GLU A 69 -3.62 11.85 4.72
C GLU A 69 -4.27 11.20 3.47
N ARG A 70 -5.46 10.61 3.66
CA ARG A 70 -6.34 10.08 2.60
C ARG A 70 -5.90 8.76 1.93
N ALA A 71 -4.72 8.25 2.18
CA ALA A 71 -4.28 6.95 1.64
C ALA A 71 -5.14 5.76 2.11
N PHE A 72 -5.96 5.95 3.15
CA PHE A 72 -6.88 4.94 3.66
C PHE A 72 -7.91 4.50 2.61
N LEU A 73 -8.56 5.45 1.91
CA LEU A 73 -9.57 5.11 0.90
C LEU A 73 -8.95 4.44 -0.32
N ASP A 74 -7.78 4.90 -0.75
CA ASP A 74 -7.01 4.29 -1.84
C ASP A 74 -6.62 2.85 -1.48
N SER A 75 -6.18 2.63 -0.22
CA SER A 75 -5.85 1.31 0.30
C SER A 75 -7.07 0.39 0.37
N LEU A 76 -8.22 0.90 0.80
CA LEU A 76 -9.47 0.16 0.87
C LEU A 76 -9.89 -0.32 -0.52
N VAL A 77 -9.95 0.58 -1.50
CA VAL A 77 -10.36 0.24 -2.87
C VAL A 77 -9.36 -0.74 -3.50
N THR A 78 -8.07 -0.49 -3.36
CA THR A 78 -7.03 -1.41 -3.86
C THR A 78 -7.17 -2.80 -3.23
N THR A 79 -7.37 -2.86 -1.91
CA THR A 79 -7.54 -4.13 -1.20
C THR A 79 -8.78 -4.88 -1.67
N ALA A 80 -9.96 -4.24 -1.66
CA ALA A 80 -11.19 -4.89 -2.06
C ALA A 80 -11.16 -5.36 -3.51
N THR A 81 -10.63 -4.56 -4.43
CA THR A 81 -10.50 -4.92 -5.84
C THR A 81 -9.62 -6.15 -6.04
N ILE A 82 -8.50 -6.26 -5.31
CA ILE A 82 -7.58 -7.39 -5.45
C ILE A 82 -8.10 -8.63 -4.72
N THR A 83 -8.65 -8.49 -3.52
CA THR A 83 -9.08 -9.63 -2.71
C THR A 83 -10.47 -10.15 -3.05
N GLY A 84 -11.29 -9.32 -3.72
CA GLY A 84 -12.70 -9.62 -4.02
C GLY A 84 -13.60 -9.56 -2.79
N CYS A 85 -13.16 -9.01 -1.66
CA CYS A 85 -14.02 -8.83 -0.49
C CYS A 85 -15.02 -7.70 -0.71
N ALA A 86 -16.18 -7.79 -0.05
CA ALA A 86 -17.17 -6.71 -0.10
C ALA A 86 -16.65 -5.47 0.65
N TYR A 87 -16.95 -4.29 0.14
CA TYR A 87 -16.55 -3.04 0.80
C TYR A 87 -17.17 -2.92 2.20
N GLU A 88 -18.37 -3.43 2.38
CA GLU A 88 -19.10 -3.45 3.64
C GLU A 88 -18.36 -4.23 4.73
N ASP A 89 -17.59 -5.26 4.36
CA ASP A 89 -16.86 -6.10 5.31
C ASP A 89 -15.59 -5.41 5.85
N ILE A 90 -15.06 -4.43 5.13
CA ILE A 90 -13.82 -3.74 5.48
C ILE A 90 -13.99 -2.24 5.78
N LEU A 91 -15.20 -1.70 5.64
CA LEU A 91 -15.54 -0.35 6.05
C LEU A 91 -15.88 -0.30 7.55
N VAL A 92 -15.20 0.55 8.29
CA VAL A 92 -15.48 0.78 9.71
C VAL A 92 -16.74 1.61 9.88
N HIS A 93 -17.59 1.26 10.84
CA HIS A 93 -18.74 2.05 11.20
C HIS A 93 -18.31 3.44 11.73
N ASN A 94 -18.98 4.49 11.26
CA ASN A 94 -18.75 5.85 11.73
C ASN A 94 -20.06 6.37 12.36
N GLU A 95 -20.02 6.81 13.60
CA GLU A 95 -21.19 7.36 14.30
C GLU A 95 -21.68 8.67 13.67
N TYR A 96 -20.79 9.41 13.04
CA TYR A 96 -21.06 10.73 12.48
C TYR A 96 -20.71 10.73 10.97
N GLY A 97 -21.73 10.68 10.12
CA GLY A 97 -21.51 10.74 8.68
C GLY A 97 -22.30 9.70 7.88
N PRO A 98 -21.94 9.45 6.61
CA PRO A 98 -22.61 8.46 5.78
C PRO A 98 -22.48 7.04 6.35
N THR A 99 -23.53 6.23 6.23
CA THR A 99 -23.51 4.84 6.66
C THR A 99 -22.51 4.00 5.84
N VAL A 100 -22.21 2.79 6.32
CA VAL A 100 -21.34 1.83 5.60
C VAL A 100 -21.92 1.58 4.20
N GLU A 101 -23.23 1.35 4.08
CA GLU A 101 -23.90 1.07 2.80
C GLU A 101 -23.83 2.27 1.84
N GLN A 102 -23.98 3.50 2.36
CA GLN A 102 -23.85 4.70 1.53
C GLN A 102 -22.43 4.89 1.01
N ARG A 103 -21.42 4.64 1.84
CA ARG A 103 -20.02 4.72 1.44
C ARG A 103 -19.67 3.63 0.45
N ALA A 104 -20.09 2.39 0.70
CA ALA A 104 -19.90 1.27 -0.22
C ALA A 104 -20.53 1.55 -1.59
N ALA A 105 -21.77 2.06 -1.62
CA ALA A 105 -22.44 2.43 -2.86
C ALA A 105 -21.67 3.51 -3.65
N HIS A 106 -21.04 4.46 -2.95
CA HIS A 106 -20.22 5.49 -3.57
C HIS A 106 -18.96 4.88 -4.20
N ILE A 107 -18.31 3.96 -3.49
CA ILE A 107 -17.12 3.25 -3.98
C ILE A 107 -17.48 2.38 -5.18
N HIS A 108 -18.57 1.61 -5.13
CA HIS A 108 -19.08 0.83 -6.26
C HIS A 108 -19.26 1.70 -7.50
N SER A 109 -19.95 2.85 -7.35
CA SER A 109 -20.15 3.80 -8.45
C SER A 109 -18.84 4.31 -9.05
N PHE A 110 -17.82 4.54 -8.23
CA PHE A 110 -16.49 4.94 -8.68
C PHE A 110 -15.79 3.80 -9.43
N VAL A 111 -15.77 2.61 -8.87
CA VAL A 111 -15.15 1.42 -9.45
C VAL A 111 -15.77 1.07 -10.81
N ASP A 112 -17.08 1.11 -10.91
CA ASP A 112 -17.84 0.87 -12.16
C ASP A 112 -17.52 1.94 -13.20
N ARG A 113 -17.52 3.22 -12.79
CA ARG A 113 -17.27 4.35 -13.68
C ARG A 113 -15.88 4.28 -14.33
N PHE A 114 -14.87 3.84 -13.60
CA PHE A 114 -13.49 3.75 -14.08
C PHE A 114 -13.09 2.35 -14.55
N ASN A 115 -14.04 1.40 -14.49
CA ASN A 115 -13.87 0.02 -14.97
C ASN A 115 -12.58 -0.64 -14.40
N ILE A 116 -12.41 -0.56 -13.07
CA ILE A 116 -11.29 -1.17 -12.37
C ILE A 116 -11.64 -2.48 -11.65
N ALA A 117 -12.91 -2.90 -11.69
CA ALA A 117 -13.32 -4.19 -11.15
C ALA A 117 -12.67 -5.34 -11.94
N VAL A 118 -12.25 -6.36 -11.22
CA VAL A 118 -11.75 -7.62 -11.79
C VAL A 118 -12.49 -8.76 -11.12
N ASP A 119 -13.28 -9.51 -11.88
CA ASP A 119 -14.11 -10.60 -11.35
C ASP A 119 -13.27 -11.80 -10.89
N ASP A 120 -12.22 -12.12 -11.62
CA ASP A 120 -11.32 -13.24 -11.30
C ASP A 120 -9.89 -12.96 -11.77
N TRP A 121 -9.03 -12.61 -10.86
CA TRP A 121 -7.60 -12.38 -11.12
C TRP A 121 -6.87 -13.62 -11.62
N SER A 122 -7.33 -14.81 -11.26
CA SER A 122 -6.71 -16.07 -11.69
C SER A 122 -6.99 -16.42 -13.16
N ALA A 123 -8.06 -15.87 -13.72
CA ALA A 123 -8.41 -16.04 -15.12
C ALA A 123 -7.58 -15.17 -16.07
N LEU A 124 -6.93 -14.11 -15.54
CA LEU A 124 -6.12 -13.19 -16.34
C LEU A 124 -4.76 -13.79 -16.68
N GLY A 125 -4.33 -13.59 -17.92
CA GLY A 125 -2.94 -13.80 -18.33
C GLY A 125 -1.99 -12.82 -17.62
N GLU A 126 -0.69 -13.08 -17.68
CA GLU A 126 0.32 -12.26 -17.00
C GLU A 126 0.26 -10.79 -17.43
N SER A 127 0.22 -10.52 -18.75
CA SER A 127 0.13 -9.15 -19.27
C SER A 127 -1.17 -8.46 -18.87
N GLU A 128 -2.30 -9.15 -18.97
CA GLU A 128 -3.61 -8.61 -18.60
C GLU A 128 -3.67 -8.25 -17.11
N ARG A 129 -3.08 -9.10 -16.26
CA ARG A 129 -2.97 -8.87 -14.82
C ARG A 129 -2.11 -7.67 -14.49
N HIS A 130 -0.95 -7.49 -15.18
CA HIS A 130 -0.13 -6.30 -15.08
C HIS A 130 -0.92 -5.04 -15.44
N ASP A 131 -1.57 -5.03 -16.60
CA ASP A 131 -2.34 -3.88 -17.07
C ASP A 131 -3.48 -3.53 -16.12
N ALA A 132 -4.17 -4.54 -15.58
CA ALA A 132 -5.24 -4.34 -14.61
C ALA A 132 -4.72 -3.73 -13.28
N VAL A 133 -3.58 -4.20 -12.77
CA VAL A 133 -2.97 -3.60 -11.57
C VAL A 133 -2.50 -2.19 -11.84
N LEU A 134 -1.84 -1.91 -12.97
CA LEU A 134 -1.41 -0.56 -13.32
C LEU A 134 -2.61 0.39 -13.49
N ASN A 135 -3.72 -0.11 -14.04
CA ASN A 135 -4.94 0.67 -14.12
C ASN A 135 -5.55 0.93 -12.74
N LEU A 136 -5.56 -0.05 -11.86
CA LEU A 136 -6.01 0.09 -10.47
C LEU A 136 -5.17 1.14 -9.73
N LEU A 137 -3.84 1.08 -9.84
CA LEU A 137 -2.92 2.05 -9.22
C LEU A 137 -3.12 3.48 -9.77
N HIS A 138 -3.33 3.62 -11.08
CA HIS A 138 -3.65 4.91 -11.70
C HIS A 138 -4.93 5.52 -11.14
N VAL A 139 -5.99 4.69 -11.04
CA VAL A 139 -7.33 5.16 -10.67
C VAL A 139 -7.50 5.34 -9.16
N ALA A 140 -6.96 4.41 -8.37
CA ALA A 140 -7.23 4.33 -6.93
C ALA A 140 -5.99 4.10 -6.05
N GLY A 141 -4.77 4.07 -6.59
CA GLY A 141 -3.59 3.74 -5.79
C GLY A 141 -2.87 4.95 -5.19
N GLY A 142 -2.92 6.09 -5.86
CA GLY A 142 -2.13 7.26 -5.45
C GLY A 142 -0.61 7.07 -5.63
N LEU A 143 0.15 8.12 -5.28
CA LEU A 143 1.61 8.14 -5.50
C LEU A 143 2.36 7.18 -4.57
N ASP A 144 1.93 7.08 -3.33
CA ASP A 144 2.56 6.29 -2.27
C ASP A 144 2.39 4.80 -2.50
N ILE A 145 1.17 4.32 -2.77
CA ILE A 145 0.93 2.90 -3.09
C ILE A 145 1.64 2.50 -4.38
N ALA A 146 1.64 3.37 -5.41
CA ALA A 146 2.34 3.12 -6.66
C ALA A 146 3.87 3.01 -6.45
N PHE A 147 4.47 3.99 -5.76
CA PHE A 147 5.88 3.97 -5.41
C PHE A 147 6.25 2.72 -4.61
N LEU A 148 5.49 2.42 -3.55
CA LEU A 148 5.75 1.26 -2.69
C LEU A 148 5.59 -0.05 -3.45
N THR A 149 4.61 -0.17 -4.37
CA THR A 149 4.45 -1.35 -5.21
C THR A 149 5.72 -1.65 -6.02
N ALA A 150 6.26 -0.65 -6.70
CA ALA A 150 7.50 -0.79 -7.48
C ALA A 150 8.72 -1.03 -6.58
N PHE A 151 8.79 -0.35 -5.43
CA PHE A 151 9.84 -0.59 -4.44
C PHE A 151 9.84 -2.04 -3.94
N ILE A 152 8.67 -2.60 -3.62
CA ILE A 152 8.53 -3.99 -3.16
C ILE A 152 8.93 -4.98 -4.24
N LEU A 153 8.53 -4.74 -5.49
CA LEU A 153 8.94 -5.56 -6.64
C LEU A 153 10.47 -5.53 -6.82
N GLY A 154 11.06 -4.35 -6.76
CA GLY A 154 12.52 -4.17 -6.84
C GLY A 154 13.24 -4.83 -5.67
N ALA A 155 12.76 -4.65 -4.44
CA ALA A 155 13.31 -5.27 -3.25
C ALA A 155 13.31 -6.81 -3.36
N ALA A 156 12.18 -7.39 -3.76
CA ALA A 156 12.06 -8.83 -3.95
C ALA A 156 12.97 -9.35 -5.08
N SER A 157 13.14 -8.59 -6.17
CA SER A 157 14.08 -8.97 -7.25
C SER A 157 15.53 -9.08 -6.77
N HIS A 158 15.90 -8.26 -5.79
CA HIS A 158 17.18 -8.28 -5.10
C HIS A 158 17.21 -9.24 -3.89
N ARG A 159 16.14 -9.99 -3.65
CA ARG A 159 15.98 -10.88 -2.49
C ARG A 159 16.08 -10.17 -1.15
N MET A 160 15.70 -8.90 -1.09
CA MET A 160 15.55 -8.16 0.15
C MET A 160 14.22 -8.51 0.81
N ALA A 161 14.23 -8.73 2.12
CA ALA A 161 13.01 -8.91 2.89
C ALA A 161 12.34 -7.56 3.16
N VAL A 162 11.02 -7.50 3.04
CA VAL A 162 10.20 -6.30 3.25
C VAL A 162 9.26 -6.51 4.42
N VAL A 163 9.40 -5.71 5.45
CA VAL A 163 8.55 -5.73 6.65
C VAL A 163 7.50 -4.62 6.56
N PHE A 164 6.24 -4.94 6.82
CA PHE A 164 5.12 -4.00 6.72
C PHE A 164 4.16 -4.13 7.90
N ASP A 165 3.36 -3.10 8.18
CA ASP A 165 2.52 -3.02 9.37
C ASP A 165 1.17 -2.35 9.22
N ASN A 166 0.85 -1.75 8.06
CA ASN A 166 -0.37 -0.96 7.92
C ASN A 166 -1.10 -1.18 6.59
N VAL A 167 -2.27 -0.56 6.45
CA VAL A 167 -3.17 -0.72 5.30
C VAL A 167 -2.59 -0.21 4.00
N VAL A 168 -1.79 0.87 4.02
CA VAL A 168 -1.19 1.45 2.82
C VAL A 168 -0.09 0.55 2.29
N THR A 169 0.82 0.14 3.16
CA THR A 169 1.89 -0.80 2.82
C THR A 169 1.34 -2.16 2.41
N GLY A 170 0.27 -2.63 3.08
CA GLY A 170 -0.43 -3.86 2.72
C GLY A 170 -1.09 -3.80 1.34
N ALA A 171 -1.70 -2.67 0.96
CA ALA A 171 -2.26 -2.46 -0.37
C ALA A 171 -1.18 -2.52 -1.46
N ALA A 172 -0.03 -1.88 -1.23
CA ALA A 172 1.12 -1.95 -2.13
C ALA A 172 1.67 -3.38 -2.28
N ILE A 173 1.72 -4.14 -1.18
CA ILE A 173 2.12 -5.56 -1.22
C ILE A 173 1.12 -6.41 -2.01
N LEU A 174 -0.19 -6.21 -1.81
CA LEU A 174 -1.21 -6.89 -2.60
C LEU A 174 -1.02 -6.63 -4.10
N ALA A 175 -0.82 -5.37 -4.49
CA ALA A 175 -0.54 -5.00 -5.89
C ALA A 175 0.74 -5.69 -6.41
N ALA A 176 1.83 -5.65 -5.65
CA ALA A 176 3.10 -6.28 -6.03
C ALA A 176 2.98 -7.80 -6.16
N VAL A 177 2.30 -8.48 -5.23
CA VAL A 177 2.07 -9.94 -5.27
C VAL A 177 1.13 -10.32 -6.41
N THR A 178 0.16 -9.49 -6.75
CA THR A 178 -0.73 -9.72 -7.90
C THR A 178 0.04 -9.62 -9.21
N ILE A 179 0.99 -8.69 -9.33
CA ILE A 179 1.91 -8.59 -10.48
C ILE A 179 2.85 -9.81 -10.52
N ALA A 180 3.54 -10.09 -9.41
CA ALA A 180 4.57 -11.12 -9.32
C ALA A 180 4.36 -11.98 -8.06
N PRO A 181 3.68 -13.14 -8.16
CA PRO A 181 3.30 -13.95 -6.99
C PRO A 181 4.47 -14.38 -6.09
N LEU A 182 5.68 -14.51 -6.63
CA LEU A 182 6.88 -14.85 -5.86
C LEU A 182 7.32 -13.76 -4.87
N VAL A 183 6.85 -12.54 -5.02
CA VAL A 183 7.10 -11.45 -4.05
C VAL A 183 6.61 -11.83 -2.65
N LYS A 184 5.59 -12.67 -2.55
CA LYS A 184 5.05 -13.15 -1.28
C LYS A 184 6.11 -13.80 -0.37
N ASP A 185 7.13 -14.42 -0.93
CA ASP A 185 8.18 -15.08 -0.16
C ASP A 185 9.15 -14.09 0.52
N TYR A 186 9.05 -12.81 0.18
CA TYR A 186 9.91 -11.74 0.68
C TYR A 186 9.20 -10.72 1.56
N VAL A 187 7.89 -10.89 1.86
CA VAL A 187 7.10 -9.92 2.62
C VAL A 187 6.67 -10.48 3.98
N PHE A 188 6.85 -9.67 5.03
CA PHE A 188 6.65 -10.07 6.41
C PHE A 188 5.76 -9.06 7.14
N PRO A 189 4.51 -9.43 7.50
CA PRO A 189 3.65 -8.56 8.30
C PRO A 189 4.16 -8.54 9.74
N SER A 190 4.48 -7.37 10.26
CA SER A 190 5.03 -7.27 11.62
C SER A 190 3.96 -7.13 12.69
N ALA A 191 2.96 -6.29 12.47
CA ALA A 191 2.05 -5.88 13.53
C ALA A 191 0.58 -5.96 13.13
N VAL A 192 -0.27 -6.20 14.13
CA VAL A 192 -1.72 -5.95 14.12
C VAL A 192 -2.03 -5.00 15.27
N TYR A 193 -2.94 -4.10 15.05
CA TYR A 193 -3.46 -3.16 16.04
C TYR A 193 -4.79 -3.69 16.58
N ASP A 194 -4.91 -3.88 17.90
CA ASP A 194 -6.06 -4.54 18.54
C ASP A 194 -7.18 -3.57 18.93
N GLU A 195 -6.93 -2.27 18.89
CA GLU A 195 -7.95 -1.27 19.27
C GLU A 195 -8.98 -1.06 18.15
N PRO A 196 -10.28 -0.83 18.49
CA PRO A 196 -11.34 -0.65 17.50
C PRO A 196 -11.13 0.52 16.53
N ILE A 197 -10.34 1.53 16.92
CA ILE A 197 -9.99 2.67 16.08
C ILE A 197 -8.92 2.30 15.05
N HIS A 198 -8.09 1.32 15.39
CA HIS A 198 -6.97 0.84 14.60
C HIS A 198 -7.12 -0.63 14.21
N ASP A 199 -8.19 -1.29 14.65
CA ASP A 199 -8.57 -2.61 14.13
C ASP A 199 -9.06 -2.43 12.70
N GLU A 200 -8.11 -2.22 11.82
CA GLU A 200 -8.38 -1.97 10.42
C GLU A 200 -8.77 -3.29 9.77
N PRO A 201 -10.07 -3.54 9.54
CA PRO A 201 -10.54 -4.75 8.87
C PRO A 201 -9.82 -4.96 7.54
N ILE A 202 -9.38 -3.85 6.93
CA ILE A 202 -8.60 -3.84 5.69
C ILE A 202 -7.27 -4.58 5.87
N HIS A 203 -6.49 -4.25 6.90
CA HIS A 203 -5.18 -4.90 7.12
C HIS A 203 -5.33 -6.39 7.46
N LYS A 204 -6.35 -6.75 8.22
CA LYS A 204 -6.70 -8.16 8.48
C LYS A 204 -7.04 -8.90 7.20
N GLU A 205 -7.83 -8.28 6.32
CA GLU A 205 -8.17 -8.87 5.02
C GLU A 205 -6.93 -9.03 4.13
N GLN A 206 -6.03 -8.04 4.10
CA GLN A 206 -4.76 -8.12 3.38
C GLN A 206 -3.93 -9.31 3.86
N CYS A 207 -3.73 -9.44 5.17
CA CYS A 207 -2.99 -10.56 5.76
C CYS A 207 -3.67 -11.91 5.51
N ARG A 208 -5.01 -11.97 5.59
CA ARG A 208 -5.81 -13.17 5.28
C ARG A 208 -5.60 -13.61 3.84
N PHE A 209 -5.72 -12.68 2.88
CA PHE A 209 -5.54 -12.95 1.45
C PHE A 209 -4.11 -13.43 1.14
N LEU A 210 -3.12 -12.76 1.71
CA LEU A 210 -1.73 -13.15 1.59
C LEU A 210 -1.41 -14.48 2.31
N GLY A 211 -2.28 -14.95 3.22
CA GLY A 211 -2.03 -16.14 4.03
C GLY A 211 -0.85 -15.98 4.98
N VAL A 212 -0.62 -14.77 5.46
CA VAL A 212 0.45 -14.41 6.41
C VAL A 212 -0.16 -14.00 7.75
N LYS A 213 0.64 -14.11 8.83
CA LYS A 213 0.20 -13.72 10.17
C LYS A 213 1.20 -12.75 10.77
N PRO A 214 0.76 -11.58 11.20
CA PRO A 214 1.59 -10.68 11.99
C PRO A 214 2.07 -11.36 13.27
N TYR A 215 3.30 -11.05 13.68
CA TYR A 215 3.93 -11.65 14.85
C TYR A 215 3.97 -10.72 16.07
N LEU A 216 3.53 -9.47 15.92
CA LEU A 216 3.41 -8.50 16.99
C LEU A 216 1.95 -8.04 17.13
N HIS A 217 1.49 -7.89 18.37
CA HIS A 217 0.22 -7.29 18.71
C HIS A 217 0.48 -6.04 19.53
N TYR A 218 0.09 -4.89 19.02
CA TYR A 218 0.31 -3.62 19.67
C TYR A 218 -1.00 -2.89 19.92
N ASN A 219 -1.08 -2.29 21.10
CA ASN A 219 -2.05 -1.27 21.41
C ASN A 219 -1.40 0.12 21.16
N LEU A 220 -1.04 0.39 19.91
CA LEU A 220 -0.42 1.64 19.48
C LEU A 220 -1.42 2.47 18.68
N LEU A 221 -1.35 3.79 18.85
CA LEU A 221 -2.19 4.75 18.15
C LEU A 221 -1.50 5.32 16.88
N ILE A 222 -0.29 4.89 16.60
CA ILE A 222 0.54 5.38 15.48
C ILE A 222 1.03 4.18 14.70
N ASP A 223 0.72 4.13 13.41
CA ASP A 223 1.08 3.05 12.50
C ASP A 223 2.18 3.43 11.47
N GLU A 224 2.61 4.67 11.43
CA GLU A 224 3.57 5.27 10.49
C GLU A 224 4.94 4.57 10.50
N ALA A 225 5.01 3.32 10.03
CA ALA A 225 6.17 2.44 10.04
C ALA A 225 6.68 2.03 11.44
N LEU A 226 5.94 2.31 12.51
CA LEU A 226 6.39 1.98 13.86
C LEU A 226 6.42 0.45 14.07
N GLY A 227 5.35 -0.25 13.73
CA GLY A 227 5.27 -1.69 13.83
C GLY A 227 6.28 -2.40 12.95
N SER A 228 6.46 -1.95 11.70
CA SER A 228 7.45 -2.52 10.79
C SER A 228 8.89 -2.29 11.28
N THR A 229 9.20 -1.11 11.83
CA THR A 229 10.51 -0.82 12.43
C THR A 229 10.79 -1.69 13.66
N MET A 230 9.80 -1.88 14.53
CA MET A 230 9.94 -2.79 15.69
C MET A 230 10.10 -4.23 15.23
N GLY A 231 9.43 -4.62 14.14
CA GLY A 231 9.57 -5.93 13.50
C GLY A 231 10.99 -6.24 13.03
N LEU A 232 11.74 -5.24 12.56
CA LEU A 232 13.15 -5.41 12.18
C LEU A 232 13.99 -5.92 13.35
N SER A 233 13.76 -5.44 14.57
CA SER A 233 14.51 -5.87 15.76
C SER A 233 14.32 -7.36 16.05
N ILE A 234 13.14 -7.91 15.76
CA ILE A 234 12.85 -9.34 15.93
C ILE A 234 13.53 -10.16 14.86
N ILE A 235 13.50 -9.70 13.61
CA ILE A 235 14.19 -10.36 12.50
C ILE A 235 15.69 -10.38 12.76
N ASP A 236 16.28 -9.25 13.14
CA ASP A 236 17.71 -9.16 13.49
C ASP A 236 18.08 -10.15 14.61
N ALA A 237 17.31 -10.16 15.70
CA ALA A 237 17.51 -11.10 16.80
C ALA A 237 17.36 -12.58 16.39
N SER A 238 16.58 -12.88 15.36
CA SER A 238 16.38 -14.27 14.89
C SER A 238 17.52 -14.77 13.98
N MET A 239 18.38 -13.86 13.50
CA MET A 239 19.52 -14.20 12.64
C MET A 239 20.81 -14.46 13.42
N HIS A 240 20.82 -14.22 14.73
CA HIS A 240 21.94 -14.42 15.65
C HIS A 240 21.64 -15.51 16.67
#